data_aaeda46c0927e5fc13f7c692056ec6a3
#
_entry.id   aaeda46c0927e5fc13f7c692056ec6a3
#
_cell.length_a   1.000
_cell.length_b   1.000
_cell.length_c   1.000
_cell.angle_alpha   90.00
_cell.angle_beta   90.00
_cell.angle_gamma   90.00
#
_symmetry.space_group_name_H-M   'P 1'
#
loop_
_entity.id
_entity.type
_entity.pdbx_description
1 polymer ?
#
loop_
_entity_poly.entity_id
_entity_poly.type
_entity_poly.pdbx_seq_one_letter_code
_entity_poly.pdbx_strand_id
1 'polypeptide(L)'
;QRQMCIRDRRRPVMPPSWNDPEETGTAKAGDVMEGIASKAISMGRYEEAERILLPFMDTLLGRAMRESSFGPSDDSNADTVFHTAIGNALDLARGLGEPKWIDWVFRMHVATGRLMSAETIETLHRVVRDQEYHRPRFVRAYLEVIRSQASAYGPSERFRVGRLDGLAEVIQARR
;
A
#
# COMPACT_ATOMS: atom_id res chain seq x y z
N GLN A 1 41.17 49.05 -38.08
CA GLN A 1 40.59 48.94 -36.75
C GLN A 1 39.13 48.43 -36.85
N ARG A 2 38.90 47.17 -36.52
CA ARG A 2 37.52 46.58 -36.42
C ARG A 2 37.29 46.28 -35.00
N GLN A 3 36.41 47.02 -34.38
CA GLN A 3 35.87 46.71 -33.02
C GLN A 3 34.94 45.52 -33.11
N MET A 4 35.30 44.41 -32.41
CA MET A 4 34.46 43.25 -32.18
C MET A 4 33.55 43.55 -30.99
N CYS A 5 32.27 43.79 -31.24
CA CYS A 5 31.25 43.82 -30.17
C CYS A 5 30.98 42.42 -29.65
N ILE A 6 31.49 42.12 -28.46
CA ILE A 6 31.13 40.93 -27.72
C ILE A 6 29.72 41.15 -27.12
N ARG A 7 28.73 40.48 -27.70
CA ARG A 7 27.36 40.47 -27.22
C ARG A 7 27.28 39.52 -26.03
N ASP A 8 27.37 40.10 -24.84
CA ASP A 8 27.18 39.39 -23.57
C ASP A 8 25.73 38.89 -23.49
N ARG A 9 25.51 37.61 -23.78
CA ARG A 9 24.22 36.95 -23.59
C ARG A 9 24.12 36.60 -22.10
N ARG A 10 23.64 37.52 -21.31
CA ARG A 10 23.16 37.20 -19.96
C ARG A 10 22.03 36.17 -20.08
N ARG A 11 22.32 34.95 -19.66
CA ARG A 11 21.26 33.93 -19.43
C ARG A 11 20.28 34.49 -18.39
N PRO A 12 18.97 34.46 -18.64
CA PRO A 12 18.03 34.78 -17.57
C PRO A 12 18.25 33.79 -16.43
N VAL A 13 18.60 34.34 -15.27
CA VAL A 13 18.60 33.58 -14.01
C VAL A 13 17.13 33.25 -13.74
N MET A 14 16.75 32.00 -13.98
CA MET A 14 15.44 31.53 -13.53
C MET A 14 15.40 31.66 -12.00
N PRO A 15 14.38 32.27 -11.42
CA PRO A 15 14.21 32.27 -9.98
C PRO A 15 14.12 30.79 -9.50
N PRO A 16 14.65 30.48 -8.31
CA PRO A 16 14.52 29.14 -7.76
C PRO A 16 13.03 28.79 -7.77
N SER A 17 12.69 27.62 -8.35
CA SER A 17 11.35 27.09 -8.27
C SER A 17 11.01 26.98 -6.78
N TRP A 18 10.05 27.77 -6.35
CA TRP A 18 9.46 27.65 -5.04
C TRP A 18 8.86 26.23 -5.01
N ASN A 19 9.41 25.38 -4.15
CA ASN A 19 8.80 24.09 -3.88
C ASN A 19 7.34 24.38 -3.52
N ASP A 20 6.41 23.82 -4.29
CA ASP A 20 4.99 24.02 -4.06
C ASP A 20 4.64 23.71 -2.61
N PRO A 21 4.12 24.66 -1.84
CA PRO A 21 3.79 24.44 -0.44
C PRO A 21 2.66 23.41 -0.25
N GLU A 22 1.96 23.02 -1.33
CA GLU A 22 0.90 22.03 -1.29
C GLU A 22 1.43 20.60 -1.13
N GLU A 23 2.58 20.21 -1.70
CA GLU A 23 3.14 18.87 -1.52
C GLU A 23 3.66 18.61 -0.11
N THR A 24 4.27 19.62 0.52
CA THR A 24 4.77 19.50 1.91
C THR A 24 3.66 19.49 2.94
N GLY A 25 2.52 20.11 2.65
CA GLY A 25 1.36 20.17 3.54
C GLY A 25 0.61 18.83 3.62
N THR A 26 0.47 18.15 2.49
CA THR A 26 -0.26 16.87 2.41
C THR A 26 0.49 15.71 3.05
N ALA A 27 1.83 15.65 2.91
CA ALA A 27 2.66 14.63 3.56
C ALA A 27 2.59 14.75 5.09
N LYS A 28 2.77 15.95 5.64
CA LYS A 28 2.68 16.19 7.09
C LYS A 28 1.28 15.93 7.65
N ALA A 29 0.24 16.25 6.91
CA ALA A 29 -1.14 15.97 7.34
C ALA A 29 -1.42 14.46 7.36
N GLY A 30 -0.86 13.69 6.42
CA GLY A 30 -0.92 12.24 6.40
C GLY A 30 -0.27 11.61 7.63
N ASP A 31 0.93 12.03 7.99
CA ASP A 31 1.67 11.54 9.16
C ASP A 31 0.92 11.81 10.48
N VAL A 32 0.30 12.98 10.62
CA VAL A 32 -0.49 13.32 11.80
C VAL A 32 -1.76 12.48 11.90
N MET A 33 -2.48 12.31 10.80
CA MET A 33 -3.69 11.47 10.76
C MET A 33 -3.37 10.01 11.08
N GLU A 34 -2.26 9.50 10.53
CA GLU A 34 -1.77 8.16 10.81
C GLU A 34 -1.42 7.99 12.30
N GLY A 35 -0.73 8.94 12.91
CA GLY A 35 -0.43 8.93 14.34
C GLY A 35 -1.67 8.90 15.21
N ILE A 36 -2.71 9.69 14.88
CA ILE A 36 -3.98 9.70 15.61
C ILE A 36 -4.72 8.37 15.43
N ALA A 37 -4.78 7.84 14.21
CA ALA A 37 -5.43 6.57 13.93
C ALA A 37 -4.73 5.39 14.61
N SER A 38 -3.40 5.34 14.57
CA SER A 38 -2.59 4.33 15.28
C SER A 38 -2.85 4.35 16.78
N LYS A 39 -2.95 5.55 17.37
CA LYS A 39 -3.32 5.69 18.78
C LYS A 39 -4.75 5.21 19.06
N ALA A 40 -5.70 5.51 18.20
CA ALA A 40 -7.07 5.02 18.34
C ALA A 40 -7.12 3.48 18.27
N ILE A 41 -6.38 2.86 17.34
CA ILE A 41 -6.23 1.39 17.23
C ILE A 41 -5.65 0.81 18.52
N SER A 42 -4.58 1.40 19.06
CA SER A 42 -3.94 0.91 20.30
C SER A 42 -4.85 1.00 21.52
N MET A 43 -5.84 1.89 21.49
CA MET A 43 -6.87 2.04 22.52
C MET A 43 -8.12 1.19 22.28
N GLY A 44 -8.14 0.37 21.20
CA GLY A 44 -9.30 -0.43 20.82
C GLY A 44 -10.46 0.36 20.18
N ARG A 45 -10.22 1.64 19.80
CA ARG A 45 -11.23 2.54 19.21
C ARG A 45 -11.24 2.41 17.68
N TYR A 46 -11.52 1.20 17.20
CA TYR A 46 -11.37 0.85 15.77
C TYR A 46 -12.31 1.63 14.84
N GLU A 47 -13.54 1.90 15.25
CA GLU A 47 -14.50 2.68 14.45
C GLU A 47 -14.02 4.13 14.24
N GLU A 48 -13.38 4.70 15.26
CA GLU A 48 -12.81 6.04 15.15
C GLU A 48 -11.56 6.04 14.24
N ALA A 49 -10.69 5.06 14.41
CA ALA A 49 -9.52 4.88 13.54
C ALA A 49 -9.94 4.69 12.08
N GLU A 50 -10.97 3.88 11.84
CA GLU A 50 -11.52 3.67 10.51
C GLU A 50 -12.00 4.99 9.88
N ARG A 51 -12.77 5.79 10.61
CA ARG A 51 -13.27 7.08 10.12
C ARG A 51 -12.15 8.03 9.71
N ILE A 52 -11.03 7.99 10.43
CA ILE A 52 -9.85 8.82 10.13
C ILE A 52 -9.10 8.27 8.90
N LEU A 53 -8.93 6.94 8.81
CA LEU A 53 -8.11 6.30 7.78
C LEU A 53 -8.84 6.12 6.45
N LEU A 54 -10.16 5.97 6.44
CA LEU A 54 -10.92 5.60 5.24
C LEU A 54 -10.64 6.50 4.03
N PRO A 55 -10.66 7.84 4.13
CA PRO A 55 -10.38 8.71 2.98
C PRO A 55 -8.97 8.54 2.43
N PHE A 56 -7.99 8.34 3.32
CA PHE A 56 -6.60 8.10 2.95
C PHE A 56 -6.44 6.75 2.24
N MET A 57 -7.02 5.69 2.81
CA MET A 57 -6.96 4.33 2.26
C MET A 57 -7.62 4.24 0.88
N ASP A 58 -8.76 4.90 0.68
CA ASP A 58 -9.44 4.97 -0.61
C ASP A 58 -8.61 5.72 -1.66
N THR A 59 -7.99 6.82 -1.26
CA THR A 59 -7.10 7.60 -2.13
C THR A 59 -5.88 6.77 -2.53
N LEU A 60 -5.24 6.10 -1.57
CA LEU A 60 -4.07 5.27 -1.80
C LEU A 60 -4.36 4.11 -2.76
N LEU A 61 -5.45 3.39 -2.54
CA LEU A 61 -5.89 2.31 -3.43
C LEU A 61 -6.23 2.84 -4.82
N GLY A 62 -6.93 3.98 -4.89
CA GLY A 62 -7.25 4.63 -6.16
C GLY A 62 -6.02 5.05 -6.97
N ARG A 63 -4.97 5.52 -6.29
CA ARG A 63 -3.66 5.80 -6.92
C ARG A 63 -3.00 4.51 -7.41
N ALA A 64 -2.89 3.50 -6.57
CA ALA A 64 -2.29 2.22 -6.93
C ALA A 64 -2.97 1.57 -8.15
N MET A 65 -4.28 1.72 -8.28
CA MET A 65 -5.03 1.18 -9.43
C MET A 65 -4.84 1.97 -10.74
N ARG A 66 -4.48 3.25 -10.66
CA ARG A 66 -4.26 4.11 -11.84
C ARG A 66 -2.81 4.14 -12.29
N GLU A 67 -1.89 4.09 -11.37
CA GLU A 67 -0.47 4.24 -11.61
C GLU A 67 0.18 2.86 -11.69
N SER A 68 0.42 2.37 -12.91
CA SER A 68 1.15 1.09 -13.13
C SER A 68 2.57 1.08 -12.55
N SER A 69 3.05 2.22 -12.06
CA SER A 69 4.37 2.42 -11.47
C SER A 69 4.43 2.32 -9.95
N PHE A 70 3.36 1.88 -9.31
CA PHE A 70 3.37 1.58 -7.85
C PHE A 70 4.16 0.29 -7.52
N GLY A 71 4.98 -0.18 -8.48
CA GLY A 71 5.96 -1.24 -8.27
C GLY A 71 6.93 -0.90 -7.13
N PRO A 72 7.85 -1.82 -6.78
CA PRO A 72 8.92 -1.54 -5.85
C PRO A 72 9.70 -0.33 -6.35
N SER A 73 9.46 0.83 -5.75
CA SER A 73 10.17 2.06 -6.04
C SER A 73 11.39 2.13 -5.13
N ASP A 74 12.48 2.74 -5.62
CA ASP A 74 13.62 3.13 -4.78
C ASP A 74 13.24 4.20 -3.73
N ASP A 75 11.97 4.63 -3.72
CA ASP A 75 11.43 5.58 -2.77
C ASP A 75 11.04 4.88 -1.47
N SER A 76 11.95 4.93 -0.50
CA SER A 76 11.76 4.38 0.84
C SER A 76 10.51 4.88 1.55
N ASN A 77 10.05 6.09 1.21
CA ASN A 77 8.84 6.67 1.78
C ASN A 77 7.58 5.98 1.27
N ALA A 78 7.50 5.71 -0.05
CA ALA A 78 6.36 4.99 -0.64
C ALA A 78 6.23 3.57 -0.08
N ASP A 79 7.34 2.89 0.19
CA ASP A 79 7.36 1.58 0.81
C ASP A 79 6.86 1.62 2.26
N THR A 80 7.29 2.61 3.03
CA THR A 80 6.83 2.81 4.41
C THR A 80 5.33 3.06 4.45
N VAL A 81 4.82 3.98 3.64
CA VAL A 81 3.38 4.28 3.52
C VAL A 81 2.58 3.04 3.15
N PHE A 82 3.07 2.24 2.18
CA PHE A 82 2.43 1.00 1.78
C PHE A 82 2.33 0.00 2.94
N HIS A 83 3.44 -0.27 3.62
CA HIS A 83 3.49 -1.22 4.73
C HIS A 83 2.63 -0.79 5.92
N THR A 84 2.65 0.49 6.26
CA THR A 84 1.82 1.04 7.32
C THR A 84 0.33 0.94 6.97
N ALA A 85 -0.06 1.25 5.74
CA ALA A 85 -1.44 1.13 5.31
C ALA A 85 -1.93 -0.34 5.35
N ILE A 86 -1.09 -1.31 4.95
CA ILE A 86 -1.41 -2.75 5.08
C ILE A 86 -1.59 -3.13 6.55
N GLY A 87 -0.69 -2.69 7.44
CA GLY A 87 -0.79 -2.94 8.88
C GLY A 87 -2.09 -2.40 9.47
N ASN A 88 -2.40 -1.14 9.19
CA ASN A 88 -3.64 -0.49 9.64
C ASN A 88 -4.89 -1.22 9.13
N ALA A 89 -4.90 -1.66 7.86
CA ALA A 89 -6.02 -2.42 7.31
C ALA A 89 -6.23 -3.76 8.03
N LEU A 90 -5.14 -4.47 8.37
CA LEU A 90 -5.21 -5.73 9.11
C LEU A 90 -5.66 -5.53 10.56
N ASP A 91 -5.24 -4.44 11.20
CA ASP A 91 -5.69 -4.10 12.55
C ASP A 91 -7.18 -3.72 12.57
N LEU A 92 -7.63 -2.94 11.57
CA LEU A 92 -9.06 -2.64 11.40
C LEU A 92 -9.87 -3.91 11.10
N ALA A 93 -9.37 -4.80 10.23
CA ALA A 93 -10.00 -6.09 9.98
C ALA A 93 -10.18 -6.85 11.29
N ARG A 94 -9.13 -6.98 12.09
CA ARG A 94 -9.15 -7.70 13.37
C ARG A 94 -10.09 -7.06 14.38
N GLY A 95 -10.08 -5.73 14.48
CA GLY A 95 -10.84 -5.02 15.51
C GLY A 95 -12.32 -4.85 15.20
N LEU A 96 -12.68 -4.63 13.93
CA LEU A 96 -14.05 -4.43 13.48
C LEU A 96 -14.74 -5.73 13.06
N GLY A 97 -13.98 -6.77 12.72
CA GLY A 97 -14.55 -8.00 12.17
C GLY A 97 -15.11 -7.83 10.75
N GLU A 98 -14.76 -6.75 10.05
CA GLU A 98 -15.32 -6.43 8.74
C GLU A 98 -14.49 -6.98 7.57
N PRO A 99 -15.08 -7.84 6.71
CA PRO A 99 -14.39 -8.45 5.56
C PRO A 99 -13.84 -7.43 4.56
N LYS A 100 -14.38 -6.20 4.51
CA LYS A 100 -13.95 -5.16 3.56
C LYS A 100 -12.48 -4.80 3.69
N TRP A 101 -11.90 -4.91 4.90
CA TRP A 101 -10.50 -4.57 5.13
C TRP A 101 -9.57 -5.67 4.63
N ILE A 102 -9.98 -6.94 4.72
CA ILE A 102 -9.28 -8.07 4.07
C ILE A 102 -9.35 -7.91 2.54
N ASP A 103 -10.53 -7.56 2.00
CA ASP A 103 -10.70 -7.27 0.57
C ASP A 103 -9.76 -6.14 0.12
N TRP A 104 -9.63 -5.10 0.94
CA TRP A 104 -8.76 -3.97 0.66
C TRP A 104 -7.29 -4.38 0.58
N VAL A 105 -6.81 -5.20 1.53
CA VAL A 105 -5.44 -5.73 1.52
C VAL A 105 -5.15 -6.49 0.22
N PHE A 106 -6.03 -7.40 -0.19
CA PHE A 106 -5.85 -8.13 -1.44
C PHE A 106 -5.86 -7.20 -2.66
N ARG A 107 -6.81 -6.26 -2.72
CA ARG A 107 -6.91 -5.30 -3.83
C ARG A 107 -5.67 -4.43 -3.94
N MET A 108 -5.09 -3.99 -2.83
CA MET A 108 -3.88 -3.19 -2.80
C MET A 108 -2.69 -3.99 -3.32
N HIS A 109 -2.55 -5.26 -2.93
CA HIS A 109 -1.50 -6.14 -3.44
C HIS A 109 -1.69 -6.50 -4.93
N VAL A 110 -2.94 -6.66 -5.40
CA VAL A 110 -3.24 -6.83 -6.83
C VAL A 110 -2.83 -5.59 -7.62
N ALA A 111 -3.19 -4.41 -7.15
CA ALA A 111 -2.91 -3.14 -7.84
C ALA A 111 -1.41 -2.84 -7.94
N THR A 112 -0.64 -3.22 -6.92
CA THR A 112 0.81 -2.97 -6.87
C THR A 112 1.66 -4.11 -7.42
N GLY A 113 1.11 -5.30 -7.63
CA GLY A 113 1.85 -6.50 -8.01
C GLY A 113 2.85 -6.99 -6.98
N ARG A 114 2.83 -6.46 -5.75
CA ARG A 114 3.81 -6.79 -4.70
C ARG A 114 3.49 -8.10 -4.02
N LEU A 115 4.52 -8.93 -3.83
CA LEU A 115 4.42 -10.15 -3.04
C LEU A 115 4.30 -9.80 -1.55
N MET A 116 3.28 -10.34 -0.87
CA MET A 116 3.08 -10.14 0.56
C MET A 116 4.28 -10.59 1.39
N SER A 117 4.57 -9.84 2.47
CA SER A 117 5.55 -10.25 3.46
C SER A 117 5.09 -11.50 4.22
N ALA A 118 6.04 -12.23 4.81
CA ALA A 118 5.72 -13.40 5.64
C ALA A 118 4.80 -13.04 6.82
N GLU A 119 5.03 -11.88 7.41
CA GLU A 119 4.23 -11.34 8.52
C GLU A 119 2.80 -11.02 8.10
N THR A 120 2.62 -10.34 6.94
CA THR A 120 1.30 -10.05 6.36
C THR A 120 0.52 -11.34 6.12
N ILE A 121 1.16 -12.37 5.53
CA ILE A 121 0.53 -13.67 5.26
C ILE A 121 0.11 -14.34 6.56
N GLU A 122 0.97 -14.33 7.58
CA GLU A 122 0.65 -14.93 8.88
C GLU A 122 -0.52 -14.24 9.58
N THR A 123 -0.53 -12.91 9.56
CA THR A 123 -1.63 -12.11 10.12
C THR A 123 -2.93 -12.37 9.37
N LEU A 124 -2.90 -12.44 8.02
CA LEU A 124 -4.06 -12.78 7.21
C LEU A 124 -4.60 -14.18 7.53
N HIS A 125 -3.74 -15.18 7.70
CA HIS A 125 -4.17 -16.52 8.09
C HIS A 125 -4.96 -16.51 9.42
N ARG A 126 -4.51 -15.72 10.39
CA ARG A 126 -5.17 -15.57 11.68
C ARG A 126 -6.51 -14.86 11.52
N VAL A 127 -6.52 -13.67 10.89
CA VAL A 127 -7.72 -12.85 10.72
C VAL A 127 -8.78 -13.56 9.87
N VAL A 128 -8.40 -14.21 8.78
CA VAL A 128 -9.28 -15.01 7.92
C VAL A 128 -9.95 -16.16 8.70
N ARG A 129 -9.19 -16.80 9.60
CA ARG A 129 -9.71 -17.89 10.42
C ARG A 129 -10.68 -17.38 11.47
N ASP A 130 -10.31 -16.29 12.16
CA ASP A 130 -11.08 -15.74 13.29
C ASP A 130 -12.39 -15.10 12.82
N GLN A 131 -12.43 -14.55 11.61
CA GLN A 131 -13.59 -13.85 11.06
C GLN A 131 -14.41 -14.68 10.06
N GLU A 132 -14.06 -15.94 9.87
CA GLU A 132 -14.76 -16.83 8.92
C GLU A 132 -14.88 -16.19 7.51
N TYR A 133 -13.79 -15.57 7.01
CA TYR A 133 -13.80 -14.85 5.74
C TYR A 133 -13.99 -15.78 4.54
N HIS A 134 -15.01 -15.50 3.69
CA HIS A 134 -15.45 -16.37 2.58
C HIS A 134 -15.52 -15.66 1.23
N ARG A 135 -14.56 -14.82 0.89
CA ARG A 135 -14.53 -14.10 -0.40
C ARG A 135 -13.37 -14.53 -1.28
N PRO A 136 -13.44 -15.73 -1.92
CA PRO A 136 -12.31 -16.31 -2.65
C PRO A 136 -11.90 -15.51 -3.89
N ARG A 137 -12.76 -14.63 -4.40
CA ARG A 137 -12.46 -13.86 -5.62
C ARG A 137 -11.22 -12.99 -5.48
N PHE A 138 -11.00 -12.37 -4.33
CA PHE A 138 -9.89 -11.45 -4.13
C PHE A 138 -8.55 -12.19 -3.99
N VAL A 139 -8.53 -13.28 -3.24
CA VAL A 139 -7.33 -14.10 -3.11
C VAL A 139 -6.96 -14.75 -4.43
N ARG A 140 -7.94 -15.19 -5.24
CA ARG A 140 -7.69 -15.74 -6.57
C ARG A 140 -7.07 -14.71 -7.51
N ALA A 141 -7.66 -13.51 -7.59
CA ALA A 141 -7.11 -12.43 -8.39
C ALA A 141 -5.66 -12.10 -8.00
N TYR A 142 -5.37 -12.09 -6.69
CA TYR A 142 -4.01 -11.87 -6.21
C TYR A 142 -3.07 -13.02 -6.59
N LEU A 143 -3.48 -14.27 -6.43
CA LEU A 143 -2.67 -15.43 -6.84
C LEU A 143 -2.38 -15.45 -8.34
N GLU A 144 -3.31 -15.02 -9.19
CA GLU A 144 -3.08 -14.88 -10.63
C GLU A 144 -1.94 -13.89 -10.92
N VAL A 145 -1.95 -12.71 -10.27
CA VAL A 145 -0.89 -11.70 -10.39
C VAL A 145 0.46 -12.26 -9.94
N ILE A 146 0.52 -12.89 -8.77
CA ILE A 146 1.78 -13.41 -8.22
C ILE A 146 2.32 -14.58 -9.04
N ARG A 147 1.47 -15.48 -9.53
CA ARG A 147 1.87 -16.61 -10.37
C ARG A 147 2.42 -16.15 -11.72
N SER A 148 1.92 -15.05 -12.29
CA SER A 148 2.48 -14.48 -13.52
C SER A 148 3.94 -14.01 -13.37
N GLN A 149 4.36 -13.72 -12.14
CA GLN A 149 5.71 -13.28 -11.80
C GLN A 149 6.60 -14.40 -11.24
N ALA A 150 6.08 -15.62 -11.11
CA ALA A 150 6.73 -16.73 -10.39
C ALA A 150 8.12 -17.11 -10.92
N SER A 151 8.41 -16.85 -12.19
CA SER A 151 9.72 -17.11 -12.81
C SER A 151 10.84 -16.23 -12.22
N ALA A 152 10.51 -15.05 -11.70
CA ALA A 152 11.45 -14.11 -11.10
C ALA A 152 11.73 -14.41 -9.61
N TYR A 153 10.94 -15.30 -8.98
CA TYR A 153 11.02 -15.52 -7.54
C TYR A 153 12.12 -16.48 -7.12
N GLY A 154 12.88 -16.05 -6.11
CA GLY A 154 13.83 -16.89 -5.39
C GLY A 154 13.16 -17.89 -4.43
N PRO A 155 13.95 -18.75 -3.75
CA PRO A 155 13.42 -19.79 -2.87
C PRO A 155 12.51 -19.27 -1.73
N SER A 156 12.89 -18.17 -1.09
CA SER A 156 12.11 -17.55 -0.01
C SER A 156 10.78 -16.99 -0.49
N GLU A 157 10.75 -16.45 -1.70
CA GLU A 157 9.52 -15.90 -2.30
C GLU A 157 8.59 -17.03 -2.72
N ARG A 158 9.11 -18.11 -3.32
CA ARG A 158 8.32 -19.31 -3.65
C ARG A 158 7.71 -19.94 -2.40
N PHE A 159 8.42 -19.96 -1.28
CA PHE A 159 7.87 -20.42 -0.02
C PHE A 159 6.67 -19.56 0.43
N ARG A 160 6.77 -18.23 0.30
CA ARG A 160 5.65 -17.31 0.60
C ARG A 160 4.45 -17.56 -0.33
N VAL A 161 4.69 -17.81 -1.62
CA VAL A 161 3.63 -18.18 -2.57
C VAL A 161 2.93 -19.47 -2.14
N GLY A 162 3.65 -20.50 -1.72
CA GLY A 162 3.05 -21.73 -1.19
C GLY A 162 2.18 -21.49 0.05
N ARG A 163 2.58 -20.56 0.93
CA ARG A 163 1.74 -20.16 2.08
C ARG A 163 0.46 -19.42 1.65
N LEU A 164 0.52 -18.64 0.57
CA LEU A 164 -0.66 -17.97 -0.01
C LEU A 164 -1.62 -18.98 -0.66
N ASP A 165 -1.10 -20.04 -1.29
CA ASP A 165 -1.93 -21.14 -1.80
C ASP A 165 -2.70 -21.81 -0.65
N GLY A 166 -2.03 -22.11 0.46
CA GLY A 166 -2.68 -22.63 1.67
C GLY A 166 -3.73 -21.68 2.27
N LEU A 167 -3.49 -20.36 2.23
CA LEU A 167 -4.49 -19.37 2.64
C LEU A 167 -5.73 -19.42 1.73
N ALA A 168 -5.54 -19.53 0.42
CA ALA A 168 -6.63 -19.64 -0.54
C ALA A 168 -7.47 -20.91 -0.32
N GLU A 169 -6.84 -22.01 0.01
CA GLU A 169 -7.54 -23.28 0.37
C GLU A 169 -8.41 -23.09 1.62
N VAL A 170 -7.89 -22.43 2.66
CA VAL A 170 -8.66 -22.13 3.87
C VAL A 170 -9.88 -21.26 3.56
N ILE A 171 -9.74 -20.25 2.73
CA ILE A 171 -10.85 -19.36 2.32
C ILE A 171 -11.89 -20.10 1.46
N GLN A 172 -11.47 -21.09 0.66
CA GLN A 172 -12.35 -21.84 -0.24
C GLN A 172 -13.06 -23.01 0.44
N ALA A 173 -12.42 -23.65 1.42
CA ALA A 173 -12.95 -24.82 2.12
C ALA A 173 -14.17 -24.50 3.02
N ARG A 174 -14.37 -23.24 3.35
CA ARG A 174 -15.44 -22.78 4.26
C ARG A 174 -16.67 -22.30 3.45
N ARG A 175 -17.24 -23.21 2.67
CA ARG A 175 -18.53 -22.98 1.96
C ARG A 175 -19.70 -23.36 2.82
#